data_e730e4369aac26a99defd3abac069626
#
_entry.id   e730e4369aac26a99defd3abac069626
#
_cell.length_a   1.000
_cell.length_b   1.000
_cell.length_c   1.000
_cell.angle_alpha   90.00
_cell.angle_beta   90.00
_cell.angle_gamma   90.00
#
_symmetry.space_group_name_H-M   'P 1'
#
loop_
_entity.id
_entity.type
_entity.pdbx_description
1 polymer ?
#
loop_
_entity_poly.entity_id
_entity_poly.type
_entity_poly.pdbx_seq_one_letter_code
_entity_poly.pdbx_strand_id
1 'polypeptide(L)'
;MKNVIFIVCDGLSYDMVRDLPNHKSPMHFLNSLKEKSIWCNNAYSQGPYTESGIMGLCYGRNPLDEGAYMYGYQGWLNSQYQIYRDSGYELFNSYFGSFTPPEFMTEGNYIYAMNYADPMFSRYIRSKLDYYCAFYKGNTLTVEDYIFIKKLLKMHFKTMFMFMAEHCLENDLTGDYSVYERDNTKYLNDIKDWKVQMQVEYETFIKSPNDYITNIFKNYDTHFITTGCNIQNAPMRHVVKEQREWVKKNYESFFEDIKKKNKIYFRKNKQFPFKEIIRQFKNARSKKEFRKGLEYIYRTKQAYADLELTKMVDTNINQVATSARAFTRSLADWIEKRIEGKPFFSYLHLDEFHRPLSFYSHDIIDKSLVIAEMDAAIKYVNTLPTDYKGNIGFDLSAQYLDNSIKELYNYLDSKNLLKETILVITADHGSSNFGGNIRYTVTNNFYKEQYHIPCIIVGLGNKEINSYVDIKDIPFTVLQQCGLPIPETFTGSSILESSKSSSFVEYLGGGVPDLQRRPVLKAYINDDVVIVLSGNLRTKEIELLEYYDLKNDPCQLVNIKNQICIDSISTYVSDFKERLKVLESNFDNWLKKDEC
;
A
#
# COMPACT_ATOMS: atom_id res chain seq x y z
N MET A 1 -22.88 19.84 2.93
CA MET A 1 -22.07 18.58 2.94
C MET A 1 -20.61 18.99 3.00
N LYS A 2 -19.78 18.27 3.77
CA LYS A 2 -18.33 18.55 3.87
C LYS A 2 -17.59 17.91 2.71
N ASN A 3 -16.50 18.54 2.26
CA ASN A 3 -15.50 17.89 1.42
C ASN A 3 -14.73 16.85 2.24
N VAL A 4 -14.19 15.84 1.58
CA VAL A 4 -13.44 14.78 2.25
C VAL A 4 -12.15 14.50 1.46
N ILE A 5 -11.03 14.49 2.17
CA ILE A 5 -9.72 14.12 1.60
C ILE A 5 -9.10 13.05 2.50
N PHE A 6 -8.79 11.90 1.91
CA PHE A 6 -7.95 10.88 2.52
C PHE A 6 -6.54 10.98 1.95
N ILE A 7 -5.56 11.14 2.83
CA ILE A 7 -4.13 10.99 2.52
C ILE A 7 -3.66 9.72 3.20
N VAL A 8 -3.41 8.70 2.42
CA VAL A 8 -2.92 7.40 2.89
C VAL A 8 -1.45 7.30 2.55
N CYS A 9 -0.61 7.25 3.58
CA CYS A 9 0.84 7.21 3.46
C CYS A 9 1.29 5.76 3.60
N ASP A 10 1.55 5.10 2.48
CA ASP A 10 1.95 3.69 2.43
C ASP A 10 3.21 3.45 3.30
N GLY A 11 3.08 2.54 4.26
CA GLY A 11 4.18 2.17 5.13
C GLY A 11 4.52 3.17 6.24
N LEU A 12 3.67 4.17 6.53
CA LEU A 12 3.92 5.15 7.58
C LEU A 12 3.56 4.61 8.97
N SER A 13 4.57 4.38 9.80
CA SER A 13 4.37 4.00 11.20
C SER A 13 4.01 5.20 12.08
N TYR A 14 3.19 4.98 13.10
CA TYR A 14 2.80 6.01 14.07
C TYR A 14 4.00 6.69 14.75
N ASP A 15 5.03 5.91 15.08
CA ASP A 15 6.25 6.41 15.74
C ASP A 15 7.06 7.40 14.88
N MET A 16 6.81 7.48 13.56
CA MET A 16 7.41 8.51 12.70
C MET A 16 6.76 9.88 12.85
N VAL A 17 5.49 9.91 13.29
CA VAL A 17 4.70 11.15 13.36
C VAL A 17 4.80 11.81 14.73
N ARG A 18 5.18 11.07 15.76
CA ARG A 18 5.28 11.58 17.13
C ARG A 18 6.72 11.70 17.63
N ASP A 19 6.94 12.61 18.55
CA ASP A 19 8.21 12.66 19.26
C ASP A 19 8.38 11.46 20.19
N LEU A 20 9.50 10.80 20.10
CA LEU A 20 9.92 9.74 21.01
C LEU A 20 11.00 10.27 21.97
N PRO A 21 11.23 9.65 23.14
CA PRO A 21 12.20 10.14 24.13
C PRO A 21 13.61 10.37 23.58
N ASN A 22 14.02 9.56 22.61
CA ASN A 22 15.36 9.60 22.03
C ASN A 22 15.39 9.97 20.54
N HIS A 23 14.24 10.34 19.97
CA HIS A 23 14.14 10.67 18.55
C HIS A 23 12.97 11.62 18.31
N LYS A 24 13.27 12.81 17.82
CA LYS A 24 12.24 13.74 17.39
C LYS A 24 11.67 13.33 16.04
N SER A 25 10.37 13.45 15.90
CA SER A 25 9.69 13.19 14.63
C SER A 25 10.29 14.06 13.51
N PRO A 26 10.63 13.48 12.35
CA PRO A 26 10.98 14.26 11.18
C PRO A 26 9.76 14.94 10.54
N MET A 27 8.53 14.56 10.97
CA MET A 27 7.25 15.07 10.45
C MET A 27 6.70 16.17 11.37
N HIS A 28 7.40 17.31 11.40
CA HIS A 28 7.06 18.40 12.32
C HIS A 28 5.68 18.99 12.10
N PHE A 29 5.23 19.08 10.84
CA PHE A 29 3.92 19.61 10.53
C PHE A 29 2.82 18.67 11.03
N LEU A 30 2.88 17.39 10.70
CA LEU A 30 1.89 16.42 11.17
C LEU A 30 1.85 16.35 12.68
N ASN A 31 3.00 16.34 13.35
CA ASN A 31 3.07 16.39 14.80
C ASN A 31 2.38 17.63 15.38
N SER A 32 2.48 18.79 14.71
CA SER A 32 1.82 20.04 15.13
C SER A 32 0.29 20.00 15.01
N LEU A 33 -0.25 19.05 14.25
CA LEU A 33 -1.72 18.88 14.11
C LEU A 33 -2.37 18.25 15.34
N LYS A 34 -1.60 17.72 16.27
CA LYS A 34 -2.13 17.11 17.50
C LYS A 34 -3.13 18.02 18.23
N GLU A 35 -2.81 19.29 18.31
CA GLU A 35 -3.64 20.32 18.99
C GLU A 35 -4.82 20.80 18.12
N LYS A 36 -5.00 20.32 16.89
CA LYS A 36 -5.96 20.83 15.91
C LYS A 36 -6.80 19.76 15.24
N SER A 37 -6.72 18.53 15.73
CA SER A 37 -7.34 17.39 15.07
C SER A 37 -7.90 16.38 16.07
N ILE A 38 -8.68 15.43 15.59
CA ILE A 38 -8.83 14.15 16.27
C ILE A 38 -7.54 13.39 16.08
N TRP A 39 -6.85 13.11 17.16
CA TRP A 39 -5.56 12.42 17.19
C TRP A 39 -5.68 11.07 17.88
N CYS A 40 -5.49 9.99 17.16
CA CYS A 40 -5.60 8.65 17.71
C CYS A 40 -4.23 8.11 18.13
N ASN A 41 -4.07 7.79 19.40
CA ASN A 41 -2.82 7.25 19.94
C ASN A 41 -2.66 5.76 19.64
N ASN A 42 -3.75 5.03 19.43
CA ASN A 42 -3.78 3.59 19.29
C ASN A 42 -4.57 3.18 18.03
N ALA A 43 -4.13 3.65 16.85
CA ALA A 43 -4.71 3.25 15.58
C ALA A 43 -3.92 2.11 14.94
N TYR A 44 -4.63 1.07 14.50
CA TYR A 44 -4.05 -0.17 14.01
C TYR A 44 -4.60 -0.55 12.65
N SER A 45 -3.68 -0.91 11.74
CA SER A 45 -4.04 -1.62 10.52
C SER A 45 -4.33 -3.08 10.84
N GLN A 46 -5.42 -3.62 10.31
CA GLN A 46 -5.75 -5.04 10.46
C GLN A 46 -4.97 -5.94 9.51
N GLY A 47 -4.10 -5.39 8.67
CA GLY A 47 -3.22 -6.14 7.78
C GLY A 47 -1.83 -5.51 7.67
N PRO A 48 -0.77 -6.31 7.49
CA PRO A 48 0.61 -5.84 7.53
C PRO A 48 1.16 -5.36 6.18
N TYR A 49 0.34 -5.33 5.13
CA TYR A 49 0.69 -4.83 3.79
C TYR A 49 -0.48 -4.17 3.11
N THR A 50 -0.19 -3.47 2.03
CA THR A 50 -1.14 -2.62 1.29
C THR A 50 -2.41 -3.38 0.92
N GLU A 51 -2.31 -4.59 0.35
CA GLU A 51 -3.46 -5.39 -0.05
C GLU A 51 -4.42 -5.68 1.10
N SER A 52 -3.88 -5.92 2.28
CA SER A 52 -4.69 -6.24 3.45
C SER A 52 -5.14 -4.99 4.22
N GLY A 53 -4.28 -3.97 4.33
CA GLY A 53 -4.59 -2.74 5.07
C GLY A 53 -5.68 -1.90 4.38
N ILE A 54 -5.59 -1.78 3.06
CA ILE A 54 -6.49 -0.95 2.28
C ILE A 54 -7.95 -1.45 2.27
N MET A 55 -8.17 -2.72 2.59
CA MET A 55 -9.50 -3.28 2.70
C MET A 55 -10.33 -2.57 3.77
N GLY A 56 -9.70 -2.28 4.90
CA GLY A 56 -10.33 -1.49 5.96
C GLY A 56 -10.69 -0.09 5.49
N LEU A 57 -9.79 0.59 4.78
CA LEU A 57 -10.00 1.95 4.30
C LEU A 57 -11.04 2.03 3.18
N CYS A 58 -10.99 1.13 2.21
CA CYS A 58 -11.88 1.22 1.05
C CYS A 58 -13.27 0.63 1.29
N TYR A 59 -13.36 -0.44 2.08
CA TYR A 59 -14.60 -1.22 2.22
C TYR A 59 -15.09 -1.36 3.66
N GLY A 60 -14.38 -0.79 4.64
CA GLY A 60 -14.76 -0.85 6.05
C GLY A 60 -14.79 -2.26 6.64
N ARG A 61 -14.00 -3.21 6.12
CA ARG A 61 -14.01 -4.64 6.46
C ARG A 61 -12.65 -5.14 6.93
N ASN A 62 -12.64 -6.36 7.47
CA ASN A 62 -11.39 -7.02 7.80
C ASN A 62 -10.75 -7.66 6.54
N PRO A 63 -9.42 -7.84 6.52
CA PRO A 63 -8.71 -8.30 5.32
C PRO A 63 -9.15 -9.66 4.78
N LEU A 64 -9.60 -10.57 5.66
CA LEU A 64 -9.95 -11.93 5.28
C LEU A 64 -11.46 -12.18 5.13
N ASP A 65 -12.29 -11.15 5.26
CA ASP A 65 -13.72 -11.31 5.06
C ASP A 65 -14.04 -11.61 3.58
N GLU A 66 -15.08 -12.41 3.34
CA GLU A 66 -15.62 -12.72 2.00
C GLU A 66 -14.59 -13.19 0.95
N GLY A 67 -13.72 -14.11 1.31
CA GLY A 67 -12.74 -14.67 0.36
C GLY A 67 -11.42 -13.94 0.32
N ALA A 68 -11.28 -12.90 1.13
CA ALA A 68 -10.04 -12.17 1.35
C ALA A 68 -9.56 -11.27 0.18
N TYR A 69 -8.59 -10.45 0.50
CA TYR A 69 -7.84 -9.65 -0.45
C TYR A 69 -7.14 -10.46 -1.56
N MET A 70 -6.96 -11.75 -1.32
CA MET A 70 -6.30 -12.71 -2.21
C MET A 70 -6.86 -12.83 -3.59
N TYR A 71 -8.17 -12.74 -3.69
CA TYR A 71 -8.90 -12.93 -4.95
C TYR A 71 -9.26 -11.57 -5.54
N GLY A 72 -8.53 -10.55 -5.11
CA GLY A 72 -8.82 -9.17 -5.44
C GLY A 72 -10.24 -8.84 -5.02
N TYR A 73 -10.68 -7.70 -4.88
CA TYR A 73 -11.93 -7.17 -4.34
C TYR A 73 -13.23 -7.64 -5.02
N GLN A 74 -13.26 -8.85 -5.48
CA GLN A 74 -14.42 -9.38 -6.14
C GLN A 74 -15.54 -9.71 -5.17
N GLY A 75 -16.77 -9.38 -5.54
CA GLY A 75 -17.92 -9.49 -4.65
C GLY A 75 -17.92 -8.45 -3.53
N TRP A 76 -16.90 -7.61 -3.43
CA TRP A 76 -16.85 -6.52 -2.47
C TRP A 76 -17.61 -5.33 -3.04
N LEU A 77 -18.82 -5.19 -2.56
CA LEU A 77 -19.71 -4.09 -2.90
C LEU A 77 -19.58 -2.97 -1.87
N ASN A 78 -20.07 -1.79 -2.22
CA ASN A 78 -20.20 -0.66 -1.33
C ASN A 78 -18.85 -0.13 -0.84
N SER A 79 -17.88 0.08 -1.74
CA SER A 79 -16.69 0.85 -1.39
C SER A 79 -17.09 2.26 -0.93
N GLN A 80 -16.32 2.87 -0.03
CA GLN A 80 -16.58 4.26 0.37
C GLN A 80 -16.69 5.19 -0.85
N TYR A 81 -16.04 4.89 -1.89
CA TYR A 81 -16.04 5.63 -3.13
C TYR A 81 -17.41 5.60 -3.83
N GLN A 82 -18.00 4.40 -3.97
CA GLN A 82 -19.35 4.29 -4.50
C GLN A 82 -20.34 5.12 -3.68
N ILE A 83 -20.16 5.10 -2.36
CA ILE A 83 -21.01 5.86 -1.44
C ILE A 83 -20.90 7.36 -1.72
N TYR A 84 -19.69 7.90 -1.83
CA TYR A 84 -19.49 9.32 -2.15
C TYR A 84 -20.03 9.68 -3.52
N ARG A 85 -19.73 8.87 -4.55
CA ARG A 85 -20.26 9.08 -5.90
C ARG A 85 -21.78 9.10 -5.92
N ASP A 86 -22.41 8.08 -5.34
CA ASP A 86 -23.88 7.91 -5.34
C ASP A 86 -24.57 9.00 -4.49
N SER A 87 -23.80 9.63 -3.61
CA SER A 87 -24.22 10.79 -2.80
C SER A 87 -23.94 12.14 -3.50
N GLY A 88 -23.50 12.13 -4.76
CA GLY A 88 -23.36 13.33 -5.59
C GLY A 88 -22.04 14.10 -5.39
N TYR A 89 -21.04 13.50 -4.77
CA TYR A 89 -19.71 14.09 -4.66
C TYR A 89 -18.96 14.05 -5.98
N GLU A 90 -18.16 15.08 -6.26
CA GLU A 90 -17.14 15.03 -7.29
C GLU A 90 -15.94 14.24 -6.76
N LEU A 91 -15.38 13.40 -7.61
CA LEU A 91 -14.30 12.49 -7.20
C LEU A 91 -12.97 12.87 -7.85
N PHE A 92 -11.92 12.87 -7.04
CA PHE A 92 -10.55 13.01 -7.50
C PHE A 92 -9.64 12.07 -6.71
N ASN A 93 -9.05 11.09 -7.37
CA ASN A 93 -8.28 10.06 -6.67
C ASN A 93 -6.94 9.82 -7.32
N SER A 94 -5.93 9.52 -6.51
CA SER A 94 -4.76 8.87 -7.03
C SER A 94 -5.11 7.41 -7.28
N TYR A 95 -4.78 6.96 -8.46
CA TYR A 95 -4.92 5.56 -8.78
C TYR A 95 -3.70 4.79 -8.27
N PHE A 96 -3.92 3.83 -7.39
CA PHE A 96 -2.89 2.96 -6.86
C PHE A 96 -3.17 1.51 -7.24
N GLY A 97 -2.90 1.18 -8.49
CA GLY A 97 -2.87 -0.16 -9.04
C GLY A 97 -4.04 -1.05 -8.69
N SER A 98 -3.72 -2.26 -8.26
CA SER A 98 -4.68 -3.33 -7.95
C SER A 98 -5.63 -3.06 -6.79
N PHE A 99 -5.43 -1.95 -6.06
CA PHE A 99 -6.17 -1.66 -4.83
C PHE A 99 -7.29 -0.65 -5.01
N THR A 100 -7.30 0.05 -6.12
CA THR A 100 -8.37 1.01 -6.41
C THR A 100 -9.52 0.29 -7.12
N PRO A 101 -10.76 0.41 -6.63
CA PRO A 101 -11.90 -0.18 -7.30
C PRO A 101 -12.01 0.26 -8.77
N PRO A 102 -12.31 -0.66 -9.69
CA PRO A 102 -12.37 -0.37 -11.13
C PRO A 102 -13.34 0.75 -11.51
N GLU A 103 -14.43 0.89 -10.78
CA GLU A 103 -15.47 1.91 -11.00
C GLU A 103 -14.90 3.33 -10.95
N PHE A 104 -13.79 3.50 -10.25
CA PHE A 104 -13.08 4.75 -10.12
C PHE A 104 -12.53 5.30 -11.41
N MET A 105 -12.05 4.41 -12.25
CA MET A 105 -11.40 4.80 -13.50
C MET A 105 -12.40 5.23 -14.58
N THR A 106 -13.68 4.91 -14.40
CA THR A 106 -14.68 5.13 -15.47
C THR A 106 -15.46 6.42 -15.31
N GLU A 107 -15.56 6.98 -14.12
CA GLU A 107 -16.55 8.01 -13.81
C GLU A 107 -16.00 9.23 -13.05
N GLY A 108 -14.72 9.23 -12.68
CA GLY A 108 -14.13 10.30 -11.90
C GLY A 108 -12.95 10.98 -12.60
N ASN A 109 -12.64 12.18 -12.15
CA ASN A 109 -11.34 12.77 -12.40
C ASN A 109 -10.35 12.02 -11.54
N TYR A 110 -9.40 11.36 -12.15
CA TYR A 110 -8.31 10.71 -11.45
C TYR A 110 -6.99 11.19 -12.03
N ILE A 111 -6.04 11.30 -11.16
CA ILE A 111 -4.66 11.31 -11.59
C ILE A 111 -4.26 9.87 -11.70
N TYR A 112 -3.85 9.52 -12.88
CA TYR A 112 -2.89 8.45 -12.93
C TYR A 112 -1.72 8.90 -12.06
N ALA A 113 -1.32 8.04 -11.18
CA ALA A 113 -0.09 8.20 -10.43
C ALA A 113 1.07 8.61 -11.32
N MET A 114 0.86 8.52 -12.59
CA MET A 114 1.70 9.03 -13.66
C MET A 114 0.82 9.13 -14.86
N ASN A 115 1.05 10.04 -15.71
CA ASN A 115 0.43 10.14 -17.02
C ASN A 115 0.63 8.88 -17.88
N TYR A 116 0.54 7.66 -17.32
CA TYR A 116 0.70 6.39 -18.02
C TYR A 116 -0.38 5.41 -17.64
N ALA A 117 -0.66 4.52 -18.54
CA ALA A 117 -1.28 3.26 -18.18
C ALA A 117 -0.38 2.58 -17.14
N ASP A 118 -0.85 2.59 -15.94
CA ASP A 118 -0.12 2.08 -14.82
C ASP A 118 0.18 0.58 -15.03
N PRO A 119 1.45 0.16 -15.01
CA PRO A 119 1.81 -1.25 -14.98
C PRO A 119 1.09 -2.02 -13.88
N MET A 120 0.77 -1.37 -12.76
CA MET A 120 0.03 -1.95 -11.66
C MET A 120 -1.42 -2.28 -12.05
N PHE A 121 -2.07 -1.45 -12.87
CA PHE A 121 -3.40 -1.77 -13.37
C PHE A 121 -3.41 -3.01 -14.27
N SER A 122 -2.39 -3.16 -15.10
CA SER A 122 -2.21 -4.38 -15.90
C SER A 122 -2.05 -5.63 -15.02
N ARG A 123 -1.31 -5.52 -13.92
CA ARG A 123 -1.19 -6.59 -12.91
C ARG A 123 -2.53 -6.89 -12.26
N TYR A 124 -3.27 -5.86 -11.91
CA TYR A 124 -4.61 -6.02 -11.35
C TYR A 124 -5.54 -6.76 -12.30
N ILE A 125 -5.63 -6.32 -13.56
CA ILE A 125 -6.42 -6.99 -14.59
C ILE A 125 -6.03 -8.46 -14.70
N ARG A 126 -4.73 -8.73 -14.78
CA ARG A 126 -4.22 -10.09 -14.88
C ARG A 126 -4.59 -10.92 -13.64
N SER A 127 -4.41 -10.39 -12.45
CA SER A 127 -4.80 -11.05 -11.20
C SER A 127 -6.29 -11.39 -11.17
N LYS A 128 -7.14 -10.48 -11.67
CA LYS A 128 -8.58 -10.73 -11.80
C LYS A 128 -8.90 -11.79 -12.84
N LEU A 129 -8.23 -11.76 -13.97
CA LEU A 129 -8.41 -12.79 -15.00
C LEU A 129 -7.91 -14.16 -14.53
N ASP A 130 -6.79 -14.22 -13.78
CA ASP A 130 -6.31 -15.46 -13.15
C ASP A 130 -7.40 -16.07 -12.25
N TYR A 131 -8.00 -15.22 -11.44
CA TYR A 131 -9.10 -15.58 -10.57
C TYR A 131 -10.29 -16.16 -11.34
N TYR A 132 -10.82 -15.43 -12.31
CA TYR A 132 -11.95 -15.88 -13.10
C TYR A 132 -11.64 -17.08 -13.97
N CYS A 133 -10.41 -17.26 -14.39
CA CYS A 133 -9.96 -18.44 -15.10
C CYS A 133 -10.12 -19.71 -14.23
N ALA A 134 -9.90 -19.61 -12.93
CA ALA A 134 -10.13 -20.72 -12.01
C ALA A 134 -11.63 -21.10 -11.95
N PHE A 135 -12.52 -20.11 -11.90
CA PHE A 135 -13.98 -20.34 -11.95
C PHE A 135 -14.43 -20.91 -13.29
N TYR A 136 -13.89 -20.39 -14.38
CA TYR A 136 -14.16 -20.94 -15.70
C TYR A 136 -13.78 -22.42 -15.79
N LYS A 137 -12.60 -22.80 -15.30
CA LYS A 137 -12.13 -24.21 -15.26
C LYS A 137 -13.01 -25.08 -14.35
N GLY A 138 -13.62 -24.50 -13.32
CA GLY A 138 -14.59 -25.14 -12.44
C GLY A 138 -16.02 -25.17 -12.95
N ASN A 139 -16.31 -24.56 -14.13
CA ASN A 139 -17.67 -24.35 -14.67
C ASN A 139 -18.59 -23.56 -13.74
N THR A 140 -18.04 -22.58 -13.04
CA THR A 140 -18.74 -21.84 -11.99
C THR A 140 -18.87 -20.33 -12.29
N LEU A 141 -18.57 -19.86 -13.50
CA LEU A 141 -18.78 -18.48 -13.91
C LEU A 141 -20.26 -18.16 -14.05
N THR A 142 -20.69 -17.10 -13.37
CA THR A 142 -22.07 -16.58 -13.44
C THR A 142 -22.25 -15.53 -14.55
N VAL A 143 -23.48 -15.12 -14.77
CA VAL A 143 -23.81 -14.01 -15.69
C VAL A 143 -23.20 -12.70 -15.16
N GLU A 144 -23.26 -12.49 -13.86
CA GLU A 144 -22.69 -11.33 -13.17
C GLU A 144 -21.18 -11.26 -13.35
N ASP A 145 -20.48 -12.40 -13.27
CA ASP A 145 -19.04 -12.47 -13.54
C ASP A 145 -18.72 -12.05 -14.97
N TYR A 146 -19.48 -12.51 -15.95
CA TYR A 146 -19.31 -12.06 -17.34
C TYR A 146 -19.55 -10.55 -17.50
N ILE A 147 -20.54 -9.98 -16.80
CA ILE A 147 -20.79 -8.54 -16.80
C ILE A 147 -19.60 -7.79 -16.22
N PHE A 148 -19.06 -8.28 -15.10
CA PHE A 148 -17.91 -7.67 -14.46
C PHE A 148 -16.64 -7.78 -15.32
N ILE A 149 -16.35 -8.94 -15.86
CA ILE A 149 -15.19 -9.17 -16.74
C ILE A 149 -15.28 -8.27 -17.98
N LYS A 150 -16.47 -8.05 -18.55
CA LYS A 150 -16.65 -7.11 -19.66
C LYS A 150 -16.26 -5.68 -19.28
N LYS A 151 -16.69 -5.21 -18.11
CA LYS A 151 -16.27 -3.88 -17.60
C LYS A 151 -14.77 -3.83 -17.45
N LEU A 152 -14.20 -4.84 -16.82
CA LEU A 152 -12.76 -4.96 -16.58
C LEU A 152 -11.95 -4.90 -17.88
N LEU A 153 -12.36 -5.66 -18.89
CA LEU A 153 -11.68 -5.66 -20.21
C LEU A 153 -11.84 -4.33 -20.95
N LYS A 154 -13.03 -3.70 -20.90
CA LYS A 154 -13.20 -2.35 -21.46
C LYS A 154 -12.23 -1.36 -20.85
N MET A 155 -12.06 -1.41 -19.54
CA MET A 155 -11.11 -0.56 -18.85
C MET A 155 -9.67 -0.88 -19.22
N HIS A 156 -9.33 -2.16 -19.34
CA HIS A 156 -8.01 -2.58 -19.79
C HIS A 156 -7.70 -2.02 -21.18
N PHE A 157 -8.59 -2.18 -22.14
CA PHE A 157 -8.42 -1.61 -23.48
C PHE A 157 -8.25 -0.09 -23.45
N LYS A 158 -9.11 0.61 -22.69
CA LYS A 158 -9.00 2.07 -22.53
C LYS A 158 -7.63 2.47 -21.97
N THR A 159 -7.22 1.80 -20.91
CA THR A 159 -5.93 2.06 -20.27
C THR A 159 -4.76 1.81 -21.21
N MET A 160 -4.81 0.70 -21.95
CA MET A 160 -3.78 0.36 -22.93
C MET A 160 -3.73 1.35 -24.09
N PHE A 161 -4.89 1.79 -24.61
CA PHE A 161 -4.90 2.81 -25.66
C PHE A 161 -4.39 4.16 -25.17
N MET A 162 -4.70 4.55 -23.93
CA MET A 162 -4.16 5.76 -23.33
C MET A 162 -2.64 5.66 -23.14
N PHE A 163 -2.16 4.54 -22.62
CA PHE A 163 -0.74 4.26 -22.52
C PHE A 163 -0.04 4.37 -23.88
N MET A 164 -0.61 3.74 -24.89
CA MET A 164 -0.06 3.79 -26.22
C MET A 164 -0.12 5.18 -26.84
N ALA A 165 -1.17 5.97 -26.57
CA ALA A 165 -1.27 7.35 -27.02
C ALA A 165 -0.20 8.23 -26.36
N GLU A 166 0.11 8.00 -25.12
CA GLU A 166 1.11 8.79 -24.39
C GLU A 166 2.55 8.39 -24.75
N HIS A 167 2.81 7.12 -25.00
CA HIS A 167 4.16 6.57 -25.17
C HIS A 167 4.52 6.25 -26.62
N CYS A 168 3.53 5.98 -27.44
CA CYS A 168 3.70 5.79 -28.86
C CYS A 168 3.15 6.90 -29.63
N LEU A 169 3.27 8.01 -29.13
CA LEU A 169 3.01 9.17 -29.94
C LEU A 169 3.79 8.99 -31.22
N GLU A 170 3.06 8.53 -32.22
CA GLU A 170 3.44 8.63 -33.63
C GLU A 170 3.85 10.06 -33.94
N ASN A 171 3.50 10.96 -33.07
CA ASN A 171 3.80 12.34 -33.05
C ASN A 171 4.91 12.57 -32.06
N ASP A 172 6.10 12.42 -32.55
CA ASP A 172 7.11 13.32 -32.12
C ASP A 172 7.22 13.47 -30.60
N LEU A 173 8.08 12.67 -30.04
CA LEU A 173 8.71 12.94 -28.77
C LEU A 173 9.40 14.34 -28.75
N THR A 174 9.02 15.24 -29.64
CA THR A 174 9.62 16.56 -29.85
C THR A 174 8.92 17.68 -29.12
N GLY A 175 7.74 17.47 -28.56
CA GLY A 175 7.07 18.45 -27.73
C GLY A 175 7.71 18.61 -26.36
N ASP A 176 6.91 18.77 -25.34
CA ASP A 176 7.33 18.89 -23.93
C ASP A 176 8.12 17.67 -23.40
N TYR A 177 8.28 16.66 -24.22
CA TYR A 177 9.01 15.43 -23.95
C TYR A 177 10.47 15.43 -24.48
N SER A 178 11.00 16.57 -24.82
CA SER A 178 12.40 16.71 -25.27
C SER A 178 13.44 16.21 -24.25
N VAL A 179 13.04 16.10 -23.00
CA VAL A 179 13.83 15.59 -21.88
C VAL A 179 13.90 14.07 -21.83
N TYR A 180 13.10 13.36 -22.64
CA TYR A 180 13.12 11.90 -22.67
C TYR A 180 14.25 11.39 -23.59
N GLU A 181 14.84 10.29 -23.17
CA GLU A 181 15.84 9.59 -23.98
C GLU A 181 15.19 9.09 -25.27
N ARG A 182 15.88 9.25 -26.38
CA ARG A 182 15.32 8.98 -27.71
C ARG A 182 15.77 7.68 -28.35
N ASP A 183 16.74 7.00 -27.74
CA ASP A 183 17.25 5.75 -28.27
C ASP A 183 16.48 4.53 -27.74
N ASN A 184 15.22 4.44 -28.17
CA ASN A 184 14.30 3.37 -27.80
C ASN A 184 13.65 2.71 -29.01
N THR A 185 14.34 2.60 -30.10
CA THR A 185 13.78 2.10 -31.36
C THR A 185 13.09 0.76 -31.20
N LYS A 186 13.68 -0.16 -30.43
CA LYS A 186 13.06 -1.47 -30.18
C LYS A 186 11.74 -1.32 -29.43
N TYR A 187 11.73 -0.55 -28.35
CA TYR A 187 10.54 -0.34 -27.52
C TYR A 187 9.43 0.35 -28.29
N LEU A 188 9.75 1.37 -29.07
CA LEU A 188 8.77 2.06 -29.91
C LEU A 188 8.17 1.15 -30.98
N ASN A 189 8.96 0.21 -31.51
CA ASN A 189 8.47 -0.82 -32.42
C ASN A 189 7.58 -1.82 -31.70
N ASP A 190 7.98 -2.33 -30.54
CA ASP A 190 7.17 -3.23 -29.72
C ASP A 190 5.80 -2.60 -29.40
N ILE A 191 5.78 -1.32 -29.10
CA ILE A 191 4.52 -0.60 -28.83
C ILE A 191 3.66 -0.46 -30.11
N LYS A 192 4.24 -0.19 -31.26
CA LYS A 192 3.48 -0.16 -32.53
C LYS A 192 2.81 -1.50 -32.79
N ASP A 193 3.55 -2.58 -32.58
CA ASP A 193 3.02 -3.94 -32.74
C ASP A 193 1.90 -4.21 -31.72
N TRP A 194 2.08 -3.80 -30.48
CA TRP A 194 1.02 -3.90 -29.45
C TRP A 194 -0.22 -3.09 -29.81
N LYS A 195 -0.06 -1.89 -30.40
CA LYS A 195 -1.20 -1.07 -30.81
C LYS A 195 -2.04 -1.79 -31.86
N VAL A 196 -1.40 -2.34 -32.88
CA VAL A 196 -2.11 -3.12 -33.91
C VAL A 196 -2.80 -4.32 -33.32
N GLN A 197 -2.10 -5.12 -32.52
CA GLN A 197 -2.66 -6.30 -31.89
C GLN A 197 -3.81 -5.93 -30.93
N MET A 198 -3.64 -4.88 -30.13
CA MET A 198 -4.66 -4.43 -29.18
C MET A 198 -5.93 -3.90 -29.88
N GLN A 199 -5.79 -3.30 -31.07
CA GLN A 199 -6.94 -2.92 -31.88
C GLN A 199 -7.72 -4.16 -32.36
N VAL A 200 -7.02 -5.17 -32.86
CA VAL A 200 -7.64 -6.44 -33.27
C VAL A 200 -8.35 -7.13 -32.09
N GLU A 201 -7.71 -7.16 -30.94
CA GLU A 201 -8.30 -7.72 -29.72
C GLU A 201 -9.57 -6.95 -29.30
N TYR A 202 -9.51 -5.60 -29.32
CA TYR A 202 -10.65 -4.76 -28.98
C TYR A 202 -11.82 -4.95 -29.95
N GLU A 203 -11.56 -4.96 -31.26
CA GLU A 203 -12.60 -5.20 -32.28
C GLU A 203 -13.24 -6.58 -32.11
N THR A 204 -12.42 -7.60 -31.82
CA THR A 204 -12.93 -8.95 -31.54
C THR A 204 -13.79 -8.98 -30.29
N PHE A 205 -13.35 -8.31 -29.24
CA PHE A 205 -14.10 -8.18 -27.99
C PHE A 205 -15.45 -7.47 -28.19
N ILE A 206 -15.48 -6.35 -28.92
CA ILE A 206 -16.73 -5.60 -29.14
C ILE A 206 -17.72 -6.40 -29.97
N LYS A 207 -17.24 -7.20 -30.92
CA LYS A 207 -18.09 -8.03 -31.79
C LYS A 207 -18.82 -9.14 -31.02
N SER A 208 -18.13 -9.81 -30.10
CA SER A 208 -18.70 -10.90 -29.29
C SER A 208 -18.00 -10.99 -27.91
N PRO A 209 -18.42 -10.17 -26.94
CA PRO A 209 -17.73 -10.09 -25.66
C PRO A 209 -17.68 -11.41 -24.88
N ASN A 210 -18.75 -12.20 -24.89
CA ASN A 210 -18.78 -13.47 -24.16
C ASN A 210 -17.87 -14.52 -24.77
N ASP A 211 -17.88 -14.63 -26.12
CA ASP A 211 -17.00 -15.56 -26.83
C ASP A 211 -15.56 -15.16 -26.66
N TYR A 212 -15.28 -13.86 -26.66
CA TYR A 212 -13.95 -13.33 -26.43
C TYR A 212 -13.43 -13.69 -25.02
N ILE A 213 -14.24 -13.49 -23.98
CA ILE A 213 -13.91 -13.88 -22.60
C ILE A 213 -13.66 -15.38 -22.51
N THR A 214 -14.54 -16.16 -23.12
CA THR A 214 -14.38 -17.62 -23.17
C THR A 214 -13.08 -18.02 -23.88
N ASN A 215 -12.72 -17.33 -24.95
CA ASN A 215 -11.47 -17.56 -25.66
C ASN A 215 -10.24 -17.22 -24.80
N ILE A 216 -10.27 -16.12 -24.05
CA ILE A 216 -9.19 -15.80 -23.08
C ILE A 216 -8.99 -16.99 -22.15
N PHE A 217 -10.06 -17.50 -21.53
CA PHE A 217 -9.94 -18.55 -20.52
C PHE A 217 -9.55 -19.91 -21.09
N LYS A 218 -9.97 -20.23 -22.32
CA LYS A 218 -9.54 -21.44 -23.02
C LYS A 218 -8.04 -21.40 -23.37
N ASN A 219 -7.53 -20.24 -23.72
CA ASN A 219 -6.18 -20.03 -24.18
C ASN A 219 -5.34 -19.19 -23.19
N TYR A 220 -5.62 -19.30 -21.91
CA TYR A 220 -5.14 -18.38 -20.88
C TYR A 220 -3.64 -18.20 -20.90
N ASP A 221 -2.90 -19.28 -21.03
CA ASP A 221 -1.43 -19.27 -20.96
C ASP A 221 -0.76 -18.75 -22.24
N THR A 222 -1.54 -18.55 -23.32
CA THR A 222 -1.02 -18.11 -24.63
C THR A 222 -1.76 -16.89 -25.20
N HIS A 223 -2.86 -16.48 -24.58
CA HIS A 223 -3.66 -15.36 -25.08
C HIS A 223 -2.92 -14.03 -24.91
N PHE A 224 -3.01 -13.15 -25.90
CA PHE A 224 -2.30 -11.87 -25.90
C PHE A 224 -2.60 -11.01 -24.67
N ILE A 225 -3.86 -10.93 -24.25
CA ILE A 225 -4.25 -10.14 -23.06
C ILE A 225 -3.56 -10.64 -21.77
N THR A 226 -3.30 -11.92 -21.68
CA THR A 226 -2.70 -12.52 -20.48
C THR A 226 -1.16 -12.65 -20.56
N THR A 227 -0.60 -12.70 -21.74
CA THR A 227 0.83 -12.99 -21.95
C THR A 227 1.57 -11.93 -22.75
N GLY A 228 0.91 -11.33 -23.75
CA GLY A 228 1.57 -10.49 -24.76
C GLY A 228 1.68 -9.02 -24.34
N CYS A 229 0.85 -8.57 -23.43
CA CYS A 229 0.76 -7.16 -23.06
C CYS A 229 1.48 -6.88 -21.75
N ASN A 230 2.81 -6.94 -21.78
CA ASN A 230 3.63 -6.75 -20.59
C ASN A 230 4.17 -5.32 -20.48
N ILE A 231 3.30 -4.37 -20.14
CA ILE A 231 3.71 -2.97 -19.89
C ILE A 231 4.59 -2.83 -18.63
N GLN A 232 4.72 -3.87 -17.82
CA GLN A 232 5.64 -3.87 -16.67
C GLN A 232 7.11 -3.69 -17.09
N ASN A 233 7.43 -4.04 -18.32
CA ASN A 233 8.76 -3.84 -18.90
C ASN A 233 8.85 -2.56 -19.73
N ALA A 234 7.79 -1.75 -19.76
CA ALA A 234 7.82 -0.46 -20.41
C ALA A 234 8.94 0.39 -19.80
N PRO A 235 9.80 1.02 -20.61
CA PRO A 235 10.80 1.91 -20.09
C PRO A 235 10.10 3.05 -19.38
N MET A 236 10.61 3.38 -18.20
CA MET A 236 10.18 4.56 -17.50
C MET A 236 10.58 5.80 -18.25
N ARG A 237 9.94 6.92 -17.92
CA ARG A 237 10.31 8.22 -18.45
C ARG A 237 11.81 8.44 -18.29
N HIS A 238 12.45 8.75 -19.39
CA HIS A 238 13.88 9.01 -19.40
C HIS A 238 14.24 10.22 -18.54
N VAL A 239 13.30 11.14 -18.37
CA VAL A 239 13.45 12.27 -17.45
C VAL A 239 13.81 11.81 -16.03
N VAL A 240 13.23 10.72 -15.57
CA VAL A 240 13.53 10.16 -14.24
C VAL A 240 14.97 9.63 -14.20
N LYS A 241 15.41 8.96 -15.27
CA LYS A 241 16.78 8.47 -15.38
C LYS A 241 17.79 9.62 -15.44
N GLU A 242 17.56 10.60 -16.30
CA GLU A 242 18.41 11.80 -16.41
C GLU A 242 18.46 12.58 -15.11
N GLN A 243 17.30 12.77 -14.47
CA GLN A 243 17.21 13.46 -13.20
C GLN A 243 17.99 12.74 -12.11
N ARG A 244 17.88 11.42 -12.04
CA ARG A 244 18.62 10.58 -11.11
C ARG A 244 20.14 10.66 -11.34
N GLU A 245 20.56 10.56 -12.59
CA GLU A 245 21.98 10.67 -12.96
C GLU A 245 22.52 12.06 -12.63
N TRP A 246 21.73 13.09 -12.89
CA TRP A 246 22.10 14.46 -12.53
C TRP A 246 22.22 14.64 -11.01
N VAL A 247 21.25 14.15 -10.21
CA VAL A 247 21.31 14.21 -8.74
C VAL A 247 22.52 13.42 -8.24
N LYS A 248 22.73 12.20 -8.72
CA LYS A 248 23.87 11.36 -8.34
C LYS A 248 25.19 12.07 -8.62
N LYS A 249 25.36 12.67 -9.79
CA LYS A 249 26.57 13.38 -10.18
C LYS A 249 26.83 14.65 -9.37
N ASN A 250 25.79 15.43 -9.08
CA ASN A 250 25.96 16.71 -8.42
C ASN A 250 25.99 16.63 -6.89
N TYR A 251 25.50 15.52 -6.31
CA TYR A 251 25.39 15.33 -4.85
C TYR A 251 26.04 14.02 -4.37
N GLU A 252 27.02 13.50 -5.08
CA GLU A 252 27.69 12.24 -4.75
C GLU A 252 28.22 12.21 -3.32
N SER A 253 28.86 13.27 -2.87
CA SER A 253 29.38 13.41 -1.51
C SER A 253 28.28 13.28 -0.43
N PHE A 254 27.12 13.83 -0.68
CA PHE A 254 25.96 13.73 0.22
C PHE A 254 25.53 12.26 0.37
N PHE A 255 25.38 11.52 -0.71
CA PHE A 255 24.99 10.11 -0.64
C PHE A 255 26.07 9.23 0.01
N GLU A 256 27.35 9.53 -0.21
CA GLU A 256 28.44 8.84 0.48
C GLU A 256 28.44 9.12 2.00
N ASP A 257 28.13 10.34 2.42
CA ASP A 257 28.03 10.69 3.84
C ASP A 257 26.82 10.01 4.51
N ILE A 258 25.69 9.95 3.84
CA ILE A 258 24.53 9.17 4.31
C ILE A 258 24.89 7.70 4.44
N LYS A 259 25.55 7.13 3.45
CA LYS A 259 26.02 5.74 3.48
C LYS A 259 26.94 5.46 4.68
N LYS A 260 27.87 6.37 4.97
CA LYS A 260 28.74 6.27 6.14
C LYS A 260 27.96 6.32 7.44
N LYS A 261 27.02 7.26 7.58
CA LYS A 261 26.17 7.41 8.77
C LYS A 261 25.23 6.20 8.94
N ASN A 262 24.59 5.73 7.88
CA ASN A 262 23.76 4.52 7.92
C ASN A 262 24.55 3.25 8.23
N LYS A 263 25.82 3.18 7.84
CA LYS A 263 26.67 2.04 8.19
C LYS A 263 26.83 1.89 9.72
N ILE A 264 26.80 2.99 10.45
CA ILE A 264 26.80 2.98 11.93
C ILE A 264 25.46 2.43 12.43
N TYR A 265 24.36 2.89 11.88
CA TYR A 265 23.01 2.40 12.17
C TYR A 265 22.92 0.88 11.99
N PHE A 266 23.30 0.36 10.83
CA PHE A 266 23.29 -1.07 10.53
C PHE A 266 24.26 -1.89 11.38
N ARG A 267 25.42 -1.32 11.77
CA ARG A 267 26.35 -2.01 12.65
C ARG A 267 25.86 -2.16 14.08
N LYS A 268 25.16 -1.15 14.61
CA LYS A 268 24.65 -1.15 15.99
C LYS A 268 23.37 -1.97 16.15
N ASN A 269 22.53 -1.96 15.14
CA ASN A 269 21.26 -2.68 15.15
C ASN A 269 21.37 -4.09 14.55
N LYS A 270 22.57 -4.64 14.45
CA LYS A 270 22.83 -5.99 13.99
C LYS A 270 22.11 -7.03 14.87
N GLN A 271 20.89 -7.27 14.57
CA GLN A 271 20.27 -8.58 14.79
C GLN A 271 20.32 -9.40 13.51
N PHE A 272 21.51 -9.51 12.89
CA PHE A 272 21.67 -10.53 11.87
C PHE A 272 21.44 -11.87 12.58
N PRO A 273 20.43 -12.65 12.18
CA PRO A 273 20.04 -13.83 12.95
C PRO A 273 21.01 -14.99 12.74
N PHE A 274 22.29 -14.75 12.96
CA PHE A 274 23.35 -15.76 12.84
C PHE A 274 23.02 -17.03 13.61
N LYS A 275 22.52 -16.87 14.84
CA LYS A 275 22.11 -17.99 15.67
C LYS A 275 20.95 -18.76 15.06
N GLU A 276 19.98 -18.06 14.47
CA GLU A 276 18.83 -18.67 13.80
C GLU A 276 19.25 -19.37 12.51
N ILE A 277 20.10 -18.75 11.72
CA ILE A 277 20.65 -19.36 10.51
C ILE A 277 21.40 -20.65 10.85
N ILE A 278 22.29 -20.59 11.86
CA ILE A 278 23.03 -21.77 12.30
C ILE A 278 22.09 -22.85 12.85
N ARG A 279 21.03 -22.44 13.58
CA ARG A 279 20.00 -23.35 14.08
C ARG A 279 19.25 -24.03 12.95
N GLN A 280 18.83 -23.29 11.93
CA GLN A 280 18.12 -23.84 10.78
C GLN A 280 19.00 -24.83 9.98
N PHE A 281 20.30 -24.54 9.80
CA PHE A 281 21.20 -25.50 9.15
C PHE A 281 21.51 -26.71 10.00
N LYS A 282 21.69 -26.55 11.31
CA LYS A 282 21.91 -27.70 12.22
C LYS A 282 20.69 -28.62 12.33
N ASN A 283 19.49 -28.06 12.18
CA ASN A 283 18.23 -28.78 12.30
C ASN A 283 17.69 -29.26 10.94
N ALA A 284 18.33 -28.89 9.83
CA ALA A 284 17.90 -29.30 8.50
C ALA A 284 18.07 -30.81 8.31
N ARG A 285 16.96 -31.54 8.32
CA ARG A 285 16.92 -33.00 8.12
C ARG A 285 16.66 -33.42 6.68
N SER A 286 16.48 -32.45 5.78
CA SER A 286 16.19 -32.69 4.36
C SER A 286 16.82 -31.66 3.44
N LYS A 287 17.04 -32.00 2.16
CA LYS A 287 17.47 -31.04 1.11
C LYS A 287 16.51 -29.86 0.98
N LYS A 288 15.23 -30.06 1.26
CA LYS A 288 14.20 -29.01 1.19
C LYS A 288 14.39 -27.97 2.30
N GLU A 289 14.66 -28.43 3.52
CA GLU A 289 14.94 -27.56 4.68
C GLU A 289 16.25 -26.81 4.52
N PHE A 290 17.27 -27.47 3.99
CA PHE A 290 18.54 -26.83 3.65
C PHE A 290 18.36 -25.72 2.59
N ARG A 291 17.57 -25.96 1.55
CA ARG A 291 17.22 -24.92 0.54
C ARG A 291 16.47 -23.76 1.15
N LYS A 292 15.53 -24.00 2.08
CA LYS A 292 14.84 -22.93 2.82
C LYS A 292 15.83 -22.08 3.63
N GLY A 293 16.82 -22.70 4.26
CA GLY A 293 17.87 -21.98 4.97
C GLY A 293 18.71 -21.09 4.06
N LEU A 294 19.07 -21.57 2.85
CA LEU A 294 19.76 -20.77 1.84
C LEU A 294 18.91 -19.62 1.32
N GLU A 295 17.63 -19.88 1.06
CA GLU A 295 16.68 -18.86 0.64
C GLU A 295 16.53 -17.77 1.69
N TYR A 296 16.47 -18.13 2.96
CA TYR A 296 16.43 -17.21 4.08
C TYR A 296 17.68 -16.30 4.13
N ILE A 297 18.88 -16.87 3.93
CA ILE A 297 20.12 -16.10 3.86
C ILE A 297 20.08 -15.14 2.66
N TYR A 298 19.63 -15.62 1.52
CA TYR A 298 19.56 -14.83 0.31
C TYR A 298 18.60 -13.64 0.47
N ARG A 299 17.39 -13.89 0.99
CA ARG A 299 16.38 -12.85 1.26
C ARG A 299 16.87 -11.86 2.33
N THR A 300 17.54 -12.35 3.38
CA THR A 300 18.12 -11.49 4.40
C THR A 300 19.23 -10.61 3.81
N LYS A 301 20.10 -11.16 2.95
CA LYS A 301 21.09 -10.37 2.21
C LYS A 301 20.47 -9.33 1.29
N GLN A 302 19.39 -9.68 0.58
CA GLN A 302 18.66 -8.74 -0.26
C GLN A 302 18.04 -7.62 0.57
N ALA A 303 17.36 -7.94 1.66
CA ALA A 303 16.81 -6.93 2.56
C ALA A 303 17.88 -5.96 3.09
N TYR A 304 19.06 -6.47 3.45
CA TYR A 304 20.20 -5.61 3.82
C TYR A 304 20.73 -4.77 2.65
N ALA A 305 20.67 -5.31 1.45
CA ALA A 305 21.12 -4.61 0.25
C ALA A 305 20.13 -3.49 -0.14
N ASP A 306 18.84 -3.75 0.00
CA ASP A 306 17.77 -2.80 -0.31
C ASP A 306 17.73 -1.61 0.67
N LEU A 307 18.31 -1.79 1.87
CA LEU A 307 18.45 -0.75 2.87
C LEU A 307 19.69 0.15 2.67
N GLU A 308 20.57 -0.17 1.73
CA GLU A 308 21.66 0.73 1.38
C GLU A 308 21.15 1.86 0.49
N LEU A 309 21.20 3.11 1.02
CA LEU A 309 20.72 4.31 0.32
C LEU A 309 21.27 4.47 -1.10
N THR A 310 22.51 4.07 -1.34
CA THR A 310 23.11 4.09 -2.67
C THR A 310 22.44 3.12 -3.65
N LYS A 311 21.89 2.01 -3.16
CA LYS A 311 21.14 1.06 -3.99
C LYS A 311 19.71 1.53 -4.22
N MET A 312 19.15 2.31 -3.30
CA MET A 312 17.84 2.92 -3.48
C MET A 312 17.83 3.97 -4.61
N VAL A 313 18.93 4.68 -4.81
CA VAL A 313 19.11 5.59 -5.96
C VAL A 313 19.33 4.83 -7.26
N ASP A 314 19.89 3.62 -7.17
CA ASP A 314 20.18 2.75 -8.32
C ASP A 314 19.08 1.70 -8.57
N THR A 315 18.00 1.68 -7.78
CA THR A 315 16.95 0.68 -7.96
C THR A 315 16.24 0.83 -9.28
N ASN A 316 15.90 -0.31 -9.79
CA ASN A 316 15.31 -0.56 -11.10
C ASN A 316 14.24 0.47 -11.47
N ILE A 317 14.48 1.08 -12.59
CA ILE A 317 13.66 2.01 -13.33
C ILE A 317 12.23 1.49 -13.59
N ASN A 318 11.96 0.21 -13.36
CA ASN A 318 10.71 -0.45 -13.72
C ASN A 318 9.54 -0.27 -12.72
N GLN A 319 9.73 0.51 -11.68
CA GLN A 319 8.64 0.86 -10.77
C GLN A 319 8.52 2.37 -10.69
N VAL A 320 7.39 2.79 -11.03
CA VAL A 320 7.01 4.16 -11.07
C VAL A 320 6.36 4.50 -9.75
N ALA A 321 7.03 5.33 -8.97
CA ALA A 321 6.45 5.98 -7.83
C ALA A 321 6.26 7.45 -8.18
N THR A 322 5.08 7.97 -7.96
CA THR A 322 4.78 9.38 -8.11
C THR A 322 5.05 10.07 -6.79
N SER A 323 5.65 11.24 -6.82
CA SER A 323 5.95 11.95 -5.59
C SER A 323 4.70 12.50 -4.91
N ALA A 324 4.67 12.51 -3.58
CA ALA A 324 3.59 13.08 -2.78
C ALA A 324 3.27 14.53 -3.21
N ARG A 325 4.31 15.31 -3.54
CA ARG A 325 4.14 16.69 -4.01
C ARG A 325 3.40 16.78 -5.34
N ALA A 326 3.67 15.87 -6.27
CA ALA A 326 2.94 15.82 -7.53
C ALA A 326 1.45 15.53 -7.30
N PHE A 327 1.13 14.59 -6.42
CA PHE A 327 -0.25 14.27 -6.08
C PHE A 327 -0.98 15.43 -5.39
N THR A 328 -0.37 16.01 -4.37
CA THR A 328 -1.01 17.09 -3.61
C THR A 328 -1.23 18.35 -4.45
N ARG A 329 -0.27 18.71 -5.32
CA ARG A 329 -0.42 19.82 -6.27
C ARG A 329 -1.48 19.56 -7.31
N SER A 330 -1.52 18.37 -7.83
CA SER A 330 -2.54 18.01 -8.82
C SER A 330 -3.94 18.02 -8.23
N LEU A 331 -4.12 17.60 -6.97
CA LEU A 331 -5.39 17.79 -6.28
C LEU A 331 -5.73 19.27 -6.14
N ALA A 332 -4.77 20.12 -5.74
CA ALA A 332 -4.98 21.56 -5.63
C ALA A 332 -5.38 22.18 -6.98
N ASP A 333 -4.69 21.83 -8.06
CA ASP A 333 -5.01 22.28 -9.42
C ASP A 333 -6.39 21.83 -9.89
N TRP A 334 -6.80 20.62 -9.50
CA TRP A 334 -8.14 20.13 -9.80
C TRP A 334 -9.21 20.87 -8.99
N ILE A 335 -8.96 21.14 -7.71
CA ILE A 335 -9.88 21.92 -6.85
C ILE A 335 -10.15 23.30 -7.47
N GLU A 336 -9.14 23.96 -8.04
CA GLU A 336 -9.31 25.26 -8.70
C GLU A 336 -10.22 25.20 -9.94
N LYS A 337 -10.28 24.06 -10.60
CA LYS A 337 -10.98 23.89 -11.88
C LYS A 337 -12.36 23.23 -11.74
N ARG A 338 -12.68 22.72 -10.55
CA ARG A 338 -13.94 22.00 -10.31
C ARG A 338 -15.15 22.92 -10.29
N ILE A 339 -16.33 22.35 -10.38
CA ILE A 339 -17.59 23.07 -10.26
C ILE A 339 -17.76 23.59 -8.83
N GLU A 340 -17.89 24.89 -8.68
CA GLU A 340 -18.09 25.53 -7.39
C GLU A 340 -19.42 25.06 -6.74
N GLY A 341 -19.40 24.85 -5.44
CA GLY A 341 -20.57 24.50 -4.63
C GLY A 341 -20.92 23.02 -4.53
N LYS A 342 -20.27 22.13 -5.30
CA LYS A 342 -20.42 20.69 -5.08
C LYS A 342 -19.40 20.18 -4.07
N PRO A 343 -19.78 19.24 -3.17
CA PRO A 343 -18.81 18.59 -2.31
C PRO A 343 -17.91 17.66 -3.14
N PHE A 344 -16.69 17.41 -2.66
CA PHE A 344 -15.78 16.48 -3.30
C PHE A 344 -15.21 15.47 -2.33
N PHE A 345 -14.86 14.32 -2.87
CA PHE A 345 -14.11 13.28 -2.20
C PHE A 345 -12.80 13.04 -2.95
N SER A 346 -11.70 12.98 -2.20
CA SER A 346 -10.40 12.63 -2.74
C SER A 346 -9.72 11.56 -1.90
N TYR A 347 -9.07 10.61 -2.56
CA TYR A 347 -8.24 9.59 -1.93
C TYR A 347 -6.86 9.62 -2.60
N LEU A 348 -5.85 10.01 -1.85
CA LEU A 348 -4.46 10.03 -2.30
C LEU A 348 -3.69 8.93 -1.57
N HIS A 349 -3.07 8.03 -2.34
CA HIS A 349 -2.17 7.01 -1.82
C HIS A 349 -0.73 7.36 -2.19
N LEU A 350 0.13 7.53 -1.18
CA LEU A 350 1.49 8.07 -1.30
C LEU A 350 2.49 7.02 -0.85
N ASP A 351 3.51 6.71 -1.66
CA ASP A 351 4.40 5.55 -1.50
C ASP A 351 5.87 5.88 -1.15
N GLU A 352 6.14 7.04 -0.59
CA GLU A 352 7.50 7.52 -0.28
C GLU A 352 8.34 6.57 0.58
N PHE A 353 7.68 5.72 1.40
CA PHE A 353 8.39 4.78 2.26
C PHE A 353 8.71 3.44 1.61
N HIS A 354 8.09 3.10 0.48
CA HIS A 354 8.49 1.94 -0.29
C HIS A 354 9.90 2.06 -0.84
N ARG A 355 10.29 3.30 -1.17
CA ARG A 355 11.61 3.62 -1.71
C ARG A 355 12.11 4.94 -1.17
N PRO A 356 12.63 4.93 0.04
CA PRO A 356 13.19 6.13 0.63
C PRO A 356 14.19 6.83 -0.32
N LEU A 357 14.08 8.15 -0.43
CA LEU A 357 14.85 9.02 -1.32
C LEU A 357 14.54 8.91 -2.81
N SER A 358 13.65 8.04 -3.25
CA SER A 358 13.30 7.96 -4.67
C SER A 358 12.67 9.25 -5.21
N PHE A 359 12.02 10.03 -4.35
CA PHE A 359 11.40 11.30 -4.71
C PHE A 359 12.39 12.33 -5.30
N TYR A 360 13.68 12.24 -5.01
CA TYR A 360 14.69 13.09 -5.66
C TYR A 360 14.90 12.77 -7.15
N SER A 361 14.48 11.61 -7.58
CA SER A 361 14.62 11.14 -8.95
C SER A 361 13.30 10.91 -9.67
N HIS A 362 12.16 11.08 -8.97
CA HIS A 362 10.83 10.96 -9.55
C HIS A 362 10.23 12.34 -9.76
N ASP A 363 9.41 12.51 -10.75
CA ASP A 363 8.52 13.64 -11.05
C ASP A 363 9.06 15.07 -10.93
N ILE A 364 10.21 15.29 -10.31
CA ILE A 364 10.80 16.61 -10.16
C ILE A 364 11.63 16.88 -11.41
N ILE A 365 10.98 17.45 -12.39
CA ILE A 365 11.61 17.91 -13.64
C ILE A 365 12.32 19.25 -13.42
N ASP A 366 11.79 20.06 -12.52
CA ASP A 366 12.34 21.37 -12.19
C ASP A 366 13.58 21.23 -11.32
N LYS A 367 14.73 21.56 -11.89
CA LYS A 367 16.02 21.54 -11.20
C LYS A 367 16.07 22.44 -9.96
N SER A 368 15.33 23.55 -9.97
CA SER A 368 15.29 24.45 -8.82
C SER A 368 14.63 23.81 -7.61
N LEU A 369 13.58 23.01 -7.83
CA LEU A 369 12.94 22.23 -6.77
C LEU A 369 13.85 21.13 -6.25
N VAL A 370 14.56 20.44 -7.14
CA VAL A 370 15.53 19.41 -6.72
C VAL A 370 16.63 20.02 -5.86
N ILE A 371 17.18 21.16 -6.25
CA ILE A 371 18.20 21.87 -5.48
C ILE A 371 17.66 22.23 -4.11
N ALA A 372 16.46 22.82 -4.02
CA ALA A 372 15.86 23.18 -2.74
C ALA A 372 15.64 21.99 -1.81
N GLU A 373 15.17 20.84 -2.35
CA GLU A 373 15.00 19.60 -1.58
C GLU A 373 16.35 19.02 -1.12
N MET A 374 17.35 19.04 -1.99
CA MET A 374 18.70 18.57 -1.63
C MET A 374 19.33 19.46 -0.56
N ASP A 375 19.19 20.78 -0.66
CA ASP A 375 19.67 21.73 0.34
C ASP A 375 18.97 21.50 1.70
N ALA A 376 17.67 21.27 1.71
CA ALA A 376 16.93 20.92 2.92
C ALA A 376 17.40 19.60 3.53
N ALA A 377 17.61 18.59 2.68
CA ALA A 377 18.12 17.29 3.10
C ALA A 377 19.55 17.39 3.70
N ILE A 378 20.46 18.11 3.06
CA ILE A 378 21.81 18.35 3.54
C ILE A 378 21.78 19.07 4.89
N LYS A 379 20.96 20.12 5.00
CA LYS A 379 20.79 20.86 6.26
C LYS A 379 20.33 19.93 7.38
N TYR A 380 19.31 19.10 7.12
CA TYR A 380 18.82 18.14 8.10
C TYR A 380 19.90 17.15 8.54
N VAL A 381 20.56 16.49 7.60
CA VAL A 381 21.60 15.49 7.88
C VAL A 381 22.75 16.09 8.68
N ASN A 382 23.07 17.37 8.47
CA ASN A 382 24.10 18.09 9.23
C ASN A 382 23.68 18.41 10.67
N THR A 383 22.38 18.42 10.98
CA THR A 383 21.88 18.58 12.35
C THR A 383 21.89 17.28 13.16
N LEU A 384 22.00 16.14 12.49
CA LEU A 384 21.96 14.84 13.15
C LEU A 384 23.26 14.56 13.94
N PRO A 385 23.16 13.99 15.15
CA PRO A 385 24.32 13.57 15.92
C PRO A 385 25.16 12.54 15.14
N THR A 386 26.45 12.50 15.40
CA THR A 386 27.37 11.54 14.76
C THR A 386 27.04 10.09 15.07
N ASP A 387 26.37 9.84 16.19
CA ASP A 387 25.93 8.53 16.67
C ASP A 387 24.43 8.28 16.41
N TYR A 388 23.83 9.07 15.51
CA TYR A 388 22.43 8.92 15.13
C TYR A 388 22.08 7.46 14.80
N LYS A 389 20.96 6.99 15.34
CA LYS A 389 20.56 5.58 15.26
C LYS A 389 19.37 5.33 14.33
N GLY A 390 18.76 6.39 13.80
CA GLY A 390 17.64 6.31 12.87
C GLY A 390 18.07 5.98 11.42
N ASN A 391 17.10 5.71 10.57
CA ASN A 391 17.31 5.53 9.14
C ASN A 391 17.12 6.87 8.42
N ILE A 392 18.20 7.49 8.03
CA ILE A 392 18.21 8.83 7.41
C ILE A 392 17.36 8.88 6.13
N GLY A 393 17.32 7.78 5.37
CA GLY A 393 16.52 7.73 4.15
C GLY A 393 15.02 7.81 4.44
N PHE A 394 14.56 7.12 5.48
CA PHE A 394 13.17 7.22 5.91
C PHE A 394 12.85 8.59 6.50
N ASP A 395 13.75 9.17 7.28
CA ASP A 395 13.56 10.50 7.86
C ASP A 395 13.42 11.57 6.77
N LEU A 396 14.24 11.50 5.73
CA LEU A 396 14.17 12.43 4.60
C LEU A 396 12.91 12.24 3.77
N SER A 397 12.48 11.00 3.56
CA SER A 397 11.19 10.70 2.92
C SER A 397 10.03 11.22 3.76
N ALA A 398 10.10 11.05 5.08
CA ALA A 398 9.11 11.58 6.01
C ALA A 398 9.02 13.12 5.96
N GLN A 399 10.15 13.82 5.94
CA GLN A 399 10.18 15.28 5.79
C GLN A 399 9.59 15.75 4.46
N TYR A 400 9.92 15.05 3.38
CA TYR A 400 9.38 15.36 2.06
C TYR A 400 7.87 15.19 2.04
N LEU A 401 7.36 14.08 2.58
CA LEU A 401 5.94 13.81 2.71
C LEU A 401 5.25 14.85 3.58
N ASP A 402 5.81 15.16 4.75
CA ASP A 402 5.31 16.16 5.70
C ASP A 402 5.17 17.55 5.04
N ASN A 403 6.19 17.97 4.30
CA ASN A 403 6.18 19.23 3.55
C ASN A 403 5.12 19.23 2.44
N SER A 404 4.95 18.11 1.74
CA SER A 404 3.97 17.98 0.66
C SER A 404 2.53 18.07 1.19
N ILE A 405 2.27 17.44 2.33
CA ILE A 405 0.96 17.52 3.02
C ILE A 405 0.74 18.93 3.58
N LYS A 406 1.77 19.56 4.13
CA LYS A 406 1.71 20.94 4.61
C LYS A 406 1.38 21.93 3.49
N GLU A 407 1.94 21.76 2.31
CA GLU A 407 1.62 22.58 1.13
C GLU A 407 0.13 22.49 0.80
N LEU A 408 -0.43 21.28 0.74
CA LEU A 408 -1.87 21.08 0.51
C LEU A 408 -2.73 21.66 1.64
N TYR A 409 -2.36 21.45 2.88
CA TYR A 409 -3.07 22.01 4.04
C TYR A 409 -3.13 23.54 3.96
N ASN A 410 -2.00 24.19 3.71
CA ASN A 410 -1.91 25.64 3.59
C ASN A 410 -2.70 26.16 2.38
N TYR A 411 -2.72 25.43 1.27
CA TYR A 411 -3.55 25.74 0.12
C TYR A 411 -5.04 25.71 0.52
N LEU A 412 -5.51 24.65 1.15
CA LEU A 412 -6.91 24.54 1.59
C LEU A 412 -7.30 25.64 2.59
N ASP A 413 -6.40 25.99 3.50
CA ASP A 413 -6.61 27.07 4.46
C ASP A 413 -6.69 28.45 3.76
N SER A 414 -5.78 28.74 2.85
CA SER A 414 -5.76 29.98 2.06
C SER A 414 -7.02 30.20 1.23
N LYS A 415 -7.66 29.11 0.80
CA LYS A 415 -8.94 29.12 0.07
C LYS A 415 -10.18 29.05 0.98
N ASN A 416 -10.01 29.09 2.30
CA ASN A 416 -11.07 28.86 3.31
C ASN A 416 -11.79 27.52 3.17
N LEU A 417 -11.22 26.55 2.46
CA LEU A 417 -11.80 25.22 2.25
C LEU A 417 -11.60 24.30 3.47
N LEU A 418 -10.59 24.57 4.30
CA LEU A 418 -10.25 23.70 5.42
C LEU A 418 -11.40 23.57 6.42
N LYS A 419 -12.19 24.62 6.64
CA LYS A 419 -13.36 24.62 7.52
C LYS A 419 -14.50 23.72 7.03
N GLU A 420 -14.56 23.51 5.72
CA GLU A 420 -15.58 22.72 5.04
C GLU A 420 -15.05 21.32 4.64
N THR A 421 -13.84 20.98 5.05
CA THR A 421 -13.17 19.74 4.65
C THR A 421 -12.86 18.87 5.88
N ILE A 422 -13.14 17.58 5.76
CA ILE A 422 -12.58 16.55 6.63
C ILE A 422 -11.33 16.04 5.94
N LEU A 423 -10.17 16.32 6.55
CA LEU A 423 -8.88 15.85 6.05
C LEU A 423 -8.40 14.71 6.95
N VAL A 424 -8.35 13.51 6.41
CA VAL A 424 -7.84 12.30 7.05
C VAL A 424 -6.42 12.05 6.59
N ILE A 425 -5.49 11.91 7.54
CA ILE A 425 -4.11 11.51 7.29
C ILE A 425 -3.87 10.23 8.05
N THR A 426 -3.58 9.16 7.33
CA THR A 426 -3.37 7.82 7.89
C THR A 426 -2.39 7.01 7.04
N ALA A 427 -2.23 5.74 7.35
CA ALA A 427 -1.48 4.79 6.54
C ALA A 427 -2.31 3.52 6.33
N ASP A 428 -1.99 2.74 5.32
CA ASP A 428 -2.54 1.41 5.08
C ASP A 428 -1.89 0.36 6.01
N HIS A 429 -0.60 0.46 6.24
CA HIS A 429 0.21 -0.25 7.22
C HIS A 429 1.43 0.58 7.60
N GLY A 430 2.20 0.12 8.54
CA GLY A 430 3.47 0.72 8.93
C GLY A 430 4.68 0.04 8.28
N SER A 431 5.88 0.42 8.72
CA SER A 431 7.13 -0.15 8.25
C SER A 431 8.04 -0.54 9.40
N SER A 432 8.56 -1.75 9.37
CA SER A 432 9.52 -2.26 10.36
C SER A 432 10.91 -1.63 10.29
N ASN A 433 11.14 -0.73 9.34
CA ASN A 433 12.44 -0.10 9.11
C ASN A 433 12.66 1.19 9.90
N PHE A 434 11.68 1.60 10.71
CA PHE A 434 11.74 2.82 11.49
C PHE A 434 12.11 2.57 12.96
N GLY A 435 12.67 3.58 13.62
CA GLY A 435 12.90 3.58 15.07
C GLY A 435 14.13 2.83 15.55
N GLY A 436 15.03 2.43 14.68
CA GLY A 436 16.29 1.78 15.05
C GLY A 436 16.15 0.29 15.38
N ASN A 437 14.97 -0.26 15.31
CA ASN A 437 14.67 -1.66 15.54
C ASN A 437 14.41 -2.37 14.21
N ILE A 438 15.45 -2.49 13.37
CA ILE A 438 15.32 -3.26 12.15
C ILE A 438 15.15 -4.73 12.51
N ARG A 439 13.96 -5.23 12.26
CA ARG A 439 13.62 -6.64 12.46
C ARG A 439 13.42 -7.29 11.11
N TYR A 440 14.36 -8.14 10.77
CA TYR A 440 14.26 -8.95 9.57
C TYR A 440 13.58 -10.26 9.92
N THR A 441 12.28 -10.30 9.82
CA THR A 441 11.56 -11.57 9.81
C THR A 441 10.94 -11.78 8.46
N VAL A 442 11.32 -12.86 7.85
CA VAL A 442 10.86 -13.27 6.52
C VAL A 442 9.44 -13.87 6.58
N THR A 443 8.92 -14.13 7.77
CA THR A 443 7.73 -14.96 7.93
C THR A 443 6.57 -14.32 8.65
N ASN A 444 6.81 -13.41 9.60
CA ASN A 444 5.73 -12.85 10.43
C ASN A 444 5.94 -11.35 10.61
N ASN A 445 5.03 -10.56 10.11
CA ASN A 445 5.09 -9.10 10.16
C ASN A 445 4.22 -8.54 11.29
N PHE A 446 4.38 -9.07 12.52
CA PHE A 446 3.58 -8.66 13.67
C PHE A 446 4.32 -7.74 14.64
N TYR A 447 5.18 -6.89 14.11
CA TYR A 447 5.80 -5.87 14.92
C TYR A 447 4.99 -4.59 14.97
N LYS A 448 5.01 -3.93 16.10
CA LYS A 448 4.29 -2.68 16.33
C LYS A 448 4.48 -1.68 15.19
N GLU A 449 5.70 -1.54 14.71
CA GLU A 449 6.02 -0.60 13.63
C GLU A 449 5.33 -0.94 12.32
N GLN A 450 4.88 -2.20 12.13
CA GLN A 450 4.23 -2.67 10.91
C GLN A 450 2.72 -2.43 10.90
N TYR A 451 2.10 -2.37 12.04
CA TYR A 451 0.64 -2.27 12.13
C TYR A 451 0.12 -1.09 12.95
N HIS A 452 0.96 -0.42 13.74
CA HIS A 452 0.59 0.79 14.48
C HIS A 452 0.77 2.00 13.55
N ILE A 453 -0.34 2.54 13.08
CA ILE A 453 -0.40 3.58 12.05
C ILE A 453 -0.87 4.92 12.64
N PRO A 454 -0.54 6.06 12.02
CA PRO A 454 -1.17 7.32 12.38
C PRO A 454 -2.64 7.35 11.97
N CYS A 455 -3.46 8.01 12.77
CA CYS A 455 -4.80 8.41 12.39
C CYS A 455 -5.04 9.82 12.92
N ILE A 456 -5.03 10.79 11.99
CA ILE A 456 -5.17 12.22 12.25
C ILE A 456 -6.34 12.72 11.41
N ILE A 457 -7.37 13.29 12.06
CA ILE A 457 -8.55 13.77 11.35
C ILE A 457 -8.76 15.26 11.68
N VAL A 458 -8.49 16.11 10.72
CA VAL A 458 -8.74 17.56 10.79
C VAL A 458 -10.15 17.85 10.31
N GLY A 459 -10.82 18.83 10.93
CA GLY A 459 -12.17 19.28 10.54
C GLY A 459 -13.32 18.63 11.33
N LEU A 460 -13.00 17.76 12.31
CA LEU A 460 -13.97 17.15 13.24
C LEU A 460 -13.78 17.59 14.70
N GLY A 461 -13.04 18.65 14.93
CA GLY A 461 -12.72 19.15 16.26
C GLY A 461 -11.32 18.79 16.71
N ASN A 462 -11.07 18.94 18.01
CA ASN A 462 -9.80 18.66 18.66
C ASN A 462 -10.07 17.70 19.84
N LYS A 463 -9.57 16.48 19.72
CA LYS A 463 -9.69 15.46 20.75
C LYS A 463 -8.61 14.40 20.59
N GLU A 464 -7.95 14.08 21.67
CA GLU A 464 -7.05 12.92 21.73
C GLU A 464 -7.84 11.65 22.06
N ILE A 465 -7.66 10.60 21.26
CA ILE A 465 -8.35 9.30 21.39
C ILE A 465 -7.32 8.27 21.87
N ASN A 466 -7.55 7.73 23.06
CA ASN A 466 -6.70 6.72 23.68
C ASN A 466 -7.23 5.28 23.53
N SER A 467 -8.51 5.13 23.17
CA SER A 467 -9.07 3.82 22.84
C SER A 467 -8.44 3.27 21.55
N TYR A 468 -8.51 1.96 21.39
CA TYR A 468 -8.05 1.31 20.17
C TYR A 468 -8.95 1.67 18.99
N VAL A 469 -8.33 1.90 17.85
CA VAL A 469 -8.98 2.25 16.59
C VAL A 469 -8.50 1.28 15.52
N ASP A 470 -9.42 0.59 14.90
CA ASP A 470 -9.15 -0.24 13.74
C ASP A 470 -9.19 0.64 12.47
N ILE A 471 -8.35 0.35 11.48
CA ILE A 471 -8.31 1.12 10.24
C ILE A 471 -9.68 1.25 9.57
N LYS A 472 -10.54 0.25 9.69
CA LYS A 472 -11.93 0.23 9.18
C LYS A 472 -12.88 1.19 9.90
N ASP A 473 -12.52 1.64 11.10
CA ASP A 473 -13.29 2.63 11.85
C ASP A 473 -13.16 4.04 11.25
N ILE A 474 -12.08 4.28 10.50
CA ILE A 474 -11.80 5.57 9.88
C ILE A 474 -12.86 5.93 8.84
N PRO A 475 -13.06 5.14 7.75
CA PRO A 475 -14.09 5.45 6.77
C PRO A 475 -15.50 5.42 7.37
N PHE A 476 -15.78 4.53 8.32
CA PHE A 476 -17.05 4.50 9.04
C PHE A 476 -17.34 5.85 9.72
N THR A 477 -16.39 6.35 10.48
CA THR A 477 -16.51 7.64 11.18
C THR A 477 -16.73 8.79 10.23
N VAL A 478 -15.96 8.85 9.14
CA VAL A 478 -16.06 9.94 8.17
C VAL A 478 -17.40 9.94 7.45
N LEU A 479 -17.89 8.77 7.02
CA LEU A 479 -19.23 8.64 6.43
C LEU A 479 -20.31 9.08 7.40
N GLN A 480 -20.25 8.65 8.67
CA GLN A 480 -21.17 9.07 9.72
C GLN A 480 -21.17 10.60 9.91
N GLN A 481 -19.98 11.22 9.96
CA GLN A 481 -19.85 12.66 10.15
C GLN A 481 -20.27 13.48 8.91
N CYS A 482 -20.29 12.87 7.74
CA CYS A 482 -20.86 13.46 6.53
C CYS A 482 -22.37 13.25 6.42
N GLY A 483 -23.00 12.47 7.30
CA GLY A 483 -24.40 12.08 7.21
C GLY A 483 -24.71 11.20 6.01
N LEU A 484 -23.73 10.42 5.56
CA LEU A 484 -23.86 9.52 4.42
C LEU A 484 -24.29 8.12 4.85
N PRO A 485 -24.93 7.35 3.96
CA PRO A 485 -25.29 5.97 4.24
C PRO A 485 -24.08 5.12 4.60
N ILE A 486 -24.19 4.32 5.66
CA ILE A 486 -23.18 3.35 6.04
C ILE A 486 -23.72 1.97 5.68
N PRO A 487 -23.09 1.25 4.74
CA PRO A 487 -23.55 -0.09 4.37
C PRO A 487 -23.44 -1.08 5.54
N GLU A 488 -24.33 -2.05 5.61
CA GLU A 488 -24.27 -3.14 6.61
C GLU A 488 -22.97 -3.95 6.51
N THR A 489 -22.34 -3.92 5.35
CA THR A 489 -21.05 -4.57 5.11
C THR A 489 -19.86 -3.88 5.79
N PHE A 490 -20.00 -2.61 6.23
CA PHE A 490 -19.00 -1.92 6.99
C PHE A 490 -19.06 -2.38 8.45
N THR A 491 -18.00 -3.05 8.90
CA THR A 491 -17.89 -3.60 10.26
C THR A 491 -17.13 -2.69 11.24
N GLY A 492 -16.80 -1.48 10.79
CA GLY A 492 -16.20 -0.44 11.63
C GLY A 492 -17.19 0.14 12.66
N SER A 493 -16.67 0.98 13.53
CA SER A 493 -17.42 1.75 14.53
C SER A 493 -16.92 3.19 14.58
N SER A 494 -17.72 4.08 15.18
CA SER A 494 -17.31 5.49 15.33
C SER A 494 -16.09 5.62 16.23
N ILE A 495 -15.03 6.25 15.73
CA ILE A 495 -13.83 6.59 16.52
C ILE A 495 -14.19 7.53 17.68
N LEU A 496 -15.16 8.42 17.47
CA LEU A 496 -15.55 9.44 18.45
C LEU A 496 -16.27 8.85 19.67
N GLU A 497 -16.84 7.65 19.51
CA GLU A 497 -17.64 6.93 20.51
C GLU A 497 -16.95 5.62 20.96
N SER A 498 -15.80 5.29 20.38
CA SER A 498 -15.10 4.03 20.64
C SER A 498 -14.57 3.95 22.07
N SER A 499 -14.80 2.78 22.68
CA SER A 499 -14.20 2.36 23.96
C SER A 499 -13.44 1.05 23.83
N LYS A 500 -12.96 0.72 22.63
CA LYS A 500 -12.19 -0.52 22.39
C LYS A 500 -10.93 -0.54 23.25
N SER A 501 -10.68 -1.67 23.89
CA SER A 501 -9.48 -1.93 24.71
C SER A 501 -8.45 -2.84 24.01
N SER A 502 -8.72 -3.23 22.78
CA SER A 502 -7.83 -4.10 22.00
C SER A 502 -8.06 -3.93 20.50
N SER A 503 -7.10 -4.36 19.72
CA SER A 503 -7.16 -4.50 18.27
C SER A 503 -6.55 -5.82 17.84
N PHE A 504 -6.52 -6.07 16.55
CA PHE A 504 -5.92 -7.27 15.97
C PHE A 504 -5.33 -6.99 14.59
N VAL A 505 -4.47 -7.91 14.14
CA VAL A 505 -3.99 -7.98 12.76
C VAL A 505 -4.21 -9.39 12.24
N GLU A 506 -4.76 -9.54 11.05
CA GLU A 506 -4.95 -10.86 10.45
C GLU A 506 -4.53 -10.89 8.98
N TYR A 507 -3.86 -11.95 8.56
CA TYR A 507 -3.47 -12.16 7.18
C TYR A 507 -3.08 -13.61 6.89
N LEU A 508 -2.75 -13.89 5.64
CA LEU A 508 -2.26 -15.21 5.24
C LEU A 508 -0.73 -15.24 5.27
N GLY A 509 -0.20 -16.21 6.01
CA GLY A 509 1.24 -16.37 6.15
C GLY A 509 1.93 -16.67 4.81
N GLY A 510 3.12 -16.10 4.62
CA GLY A 510 3.99 -16.39 3.48
C GLY A 510 3.79 -15.51 2.25
N GLY A 511 3.02 -14.41 2.35
CA GLY A 511 2.95 -13.36 1.32
C GLY A 511 2.26 -13.74 0.01
N VAL A 512 1.81 -14.97 -0.14
CA VAL A 512 0.97 -15.40 -1.28
C VAL A 512 -0.41 -15.69 -0.73
N PRO A 513 -1.40 -14.96 -1.20
CA PRO A 513 -2.76 -15.12 -0.75
C PRO A 513 -3.38 -16.43 -1.25
N ASP A 514 -3.32 -17.47 -0.45
CA ASP A 514 -3.90 -18.78 -0.75
C ASP A 514 -4.41 -19.44 0.54
N LEU A 515 -5.70 -19.25 0.84
CA LEU A 515 -6.36 -19.81 2.02
C LEU A 515 -6.30 -21.33 2.09
N GLN A 516 -6.17 -22.02 0.96
CA GLN A 516 -6.08 -23.48 0.97
C GLN A 516 -4.71 -23.97 1.39
N ARG A 517 -3.65 -23.20 1.10
CA ARG A 517 -2.27 -23.63 1.24
C ARG A 517 -1.51 -22.92 2.35
N ARG A 518 -2.03 -21.80 2.84
CA ARG A 518 -1.35 -20.93 3.80
C ARG A 518 -2.10 -20.91 5.11
N PRO A 519 -1.40 -20.87 6.24
CA PRO A 519 -2.05 -20.68 7.52
C PRO A 519 -2.62 -19.27 7.62
N VAL A 520 -3.75 -19.14 8.28
CA VAL A 520 -4.24 -17.85 8.76
C VAL A 520 -3.39 -17.44 9.94
N LEU A 521 -2.87 -16.24 9.93
CA LEU A 521 -2.15 -15.63 11.03
C LEU A 521 -3.01 -14.55 11.67
N LYS A 522 -3.08 -14.54 13.00
CA LYS A 522 -3.80 -13.51 13.74
C LYS A 522 -3.00 -13.08 14.95
N ALA A 523 -2.74 -11.79 15.07
CA ALA A 523 -2.21 -11.18 16.28
C ALA A 523 -3.34 -10.51 17.06
N TYR A 524 -3.38 -10.73 18.35
CA TYR A 524 -4.21 -10.00 19.32
C TYR A 524 -3.34 -8.99 20.03
N ILE A 525 -3.83 -7.77 20.14
CA ILE A 525 -3.07 -6.63 20.63
C ILE A 525 -3.90 -5.90 21.68
N ASN A 526 -3.36 -5.78 22.88
CA ASN A 526 -3.89 -4.92 23.93
C ASN A 526 -2.73 -4.24 24.69
N ASP A 527 -3.04 -3.51 25.76
CA ASP A 527 -2.02 -2.77 26.52
C ASP A 527 -0.99 -3.68 27.21
N ASP A 528 -1.33 -4.92 27.46
CA ASP A 528 -0.52 -5.85 28.23
C ASP A 528 0.32 -6.79 27.35
N VAL A 529 -0.27 -7.25 26.23
CA VAL A 529 0.34 -8.33 25.44
C VAL A 529 0.10 -8.19 23.94
N VAL A 530 1.01 -8.80 23.17
CA VAL A 530 0.77 -9.19 21.78
C VAL A 530 0.90 -10.70 21.69
N ILE A 531 -0.16 -11.34 21.19
CA ILE A 531 -0.24 -12.80 21.04
C ILE A 531 -0.44 -13.11 19.56
N VAL A 532 0.50 -13.83 18.95
CA VAL A 532 0.41 -14.22 17.54
C VAL A 532 0.12 -15.70 17.42
N LEU A 533 -1.01 -16.01 16.82
CA LEU A 533 -1.46 -17.38 16.55
C LEU A 533 -1.40 -17.68 15.05
N SER A 534 -1.06 -18.90 14.71
CA SER A 534 -1.18 -19.51 13.39
C SER A 534 -2.28 -20.56 13.41
N GLY A 535 -3.17 -20.55 12.45
CA GLY A 535 -4.27 -21.50 12.38
C GLY A 535 -4.43 -22.11 10.99
N ASN A 536 -4.63 -23.40 10.94
CA ASN A 536 -4.98 -24.08 9.70
C ASN A 536 -6.49 -23.98 9.46
N LEU A 537 -6.88 -23.49 8.28
CA LEU A 537 -8.29 -23.25 7.96
C LEU A 537 -9.11 -24.56 7.96
N ARG A 538 -8.54 -25.70 7.56
CA ARG A 538 -9.25 -26.98 7.45
C ARG A 538 -9.18 -27.81 8.72
N THR A 539 -7.98 -28.00 9.28
CA THR A 539 -7.82 -28.86 10.48
C THR A 539 -8.17 -28.14 11.78
N LYS A 540 -8.21 -26.81 11.79
CA LYS A 540 -8.38 -25.97 13.00
C LYS A 540 -7.26 -26.15 14.03
N GLU A 541 -6.14 -26.73 13.62
CA GLU A 541 -4.93 -26.74 14.44
C GLU A 541 -4.41 -25.33 14.62
N ILE A 542 -4.10 -24.98 15.88
CA ILE A 542 -3.59 -23.66 16.26
C ILE A 542 -2.25 -23.81 16.93
N GLU A 543 -1.31 -22.95 16.50
CA GLU A 543 0.03 -22.85 17.08
C GLU A 543 0.27 -21.42 17.60
N LEU A 544 0.85 -21.31 18.78
CA LEU A 544 1.38 -20.07 19.30
C LEU A 544 2.72 -19.75 18.62
N LEU A 545 2.76 -18.70 17.81
CA LEU A 545 3.98 -18.28 17.11
C LEU A 545 4.82 -17.30 17.91
N GLU A 546 4.16 -16.30 18.51
CA GLU A 546 4.83 -15.23 19.23
C GLU A 546 4.00 -14.79 20.44
N TYR A 547 4.70 -14.40 21.51
CA TYR A 547 4.10 -13.79 22.68
C TYR A 547 5.04 -12.72 23.22
N TYR A 548 4.52 -11.49 23.36
CA TYR A 548 5.26 -10.36 23.89
C TYR A 548 4.53 -9.77 25.09
N ASP A 549 5.24 -9.58 26.20
CA ASP A 549 4.78 -8.87 27.39
C ASP A 549 5.07 -7.38 27.25
N LEU A 550 4.08 -6.60 26.86
CA LEU A 550 4.26 -5.17 26.56
C LEU A 550 4.54 -4.32 27.81
N LYS A 551 4.25 -4.82 29.01
CA LYS A 551 4.60 -4.14 30.26
C LYS A 551 6.11 -4.13 30.50
N ASN A 552 6.77 -5.22 30.17
CA ASN A 552 8.21 -5.39 30.38
C ASN A 552 9.01 -5.19 29.08
N ASP A 553 8.39 -5.38 27.93
CA ASP A 553 8.99 -5.25 26.59
C ASP A 553 8.07 -4.50 25.63
N PRO A 554 7.86 -3.19 25.83
CA PRO A 554 6.96 -2.39 24.99
C PRO A 554 7.42 -2.29 23.52
N CYS A 555 8.66 -2.66 23.23
CA CYS A 555 9.23 -2.69 21.89
C CYS A 555 9.16 -4.06 21.23
N GLN A 556 8.55 -5.06 21.86
CA GLN A 556 8.42 -6.42 21.33
C GLN A 556 9.77 -7.02 20.88
N LEU A 557 10.81 -6.89 21.68
CA LEU A 557 12.16 -7.37 21.35
C LEU A 557 12.37 -8.85 21.72
N VAL A 558 11.62 -9.35 22.70
CA VAL A 558 11.82 -10.68 23.28
C VAL A 558 10.57 -11.52 23.16
N ASN A 559 10.56 -12.44 22.21
CA ASN A 559 9.48 -13.44 22.08
C ASN A 559 9.60 -14.51 23.18
N ILE A 560 8.68 -14.47 24.14
CA ILE A 560 8.67 -15.39 25.30
C ILE A 560 7.70 -16.58 25.12
N LYS A 561 7.28 -16.90 23.90
CA LYS A 561 6.30 -17.97 23.62
C LYS A 561 6.61 -19.30 24.30
N ASN A 562 7.90 -19.65 24.43
CA ASN A 562 8.32 -20.92 25.04
C ASN A 562 8.07 -20.98 26.56
N GLN A 563 7.73 -19.85 27.19
CA GLN A 563 7.40 -19.75 28.61
C GLN A 563 5.89 -19.75 28.84
N ILE A 564 5.10 -19.72 27.77
CA ILE A 564 3.64 -19.59 27.82
C ILE A 564 2.99 -20.95 27.61
N CYS A 565 2.15 -21.35 28.57
CA CYS A 565 1.26 -22.51 28.40
C CYS A 565 0.09 -22.08 27.49
N ILE A 566 -0.25 -22.90 26.48
CA ILE A 566 -1.36 -22.63 25.57
C ILE A 566 -2.70 -22.49 26.28
N ASP A 567 -2.87 -23.20 27.40
CA ASP A 567 -4.08 -23.12 28.21
C ASP A 567 -4.28 -21.76 28.88
N SER A 568 -3.18 -21.05 29.19
CA SER A 568 -3.25 -19.69 29.77
C SER A 568 -3.79 -18.65 28.80
N ILE A 569 -3.80 -18.96 27.49
CA ILE A 569 -4.32 -18.10 26.43
C ILE A 569 -5.55 -18.73 25.75
N SER A 570 -6.24 -19.63 26.43
CA SER A 570 -7.37 -20.42 25.90
C SER A 570 -8.49 -19.55 25.32
N THR A 571 -8.75 -18.37 25.89
CA THR A 571 -9.74 -17.43 25.37
C THR A 571 -9.39 -16.96 23.94
N TYR A 572 -8.14 -16.61 23.70
CA TYR A 572 -7.66 -16.19 22.37
C TYR A 572 -7.67 -17.35 21.38
N VAL A 573 -7.30 -18.54 21.84
CA VAL A 573 -7.34 -19.77 21.04
C VAL A 573 -8.78 -20.11 20.65
N SER A 574 -9.72 -19.98 21.58
CA SER A 574 -11.15 -20.21 21.31
C SER A 574 -11.72 -19.19 20.31
N ASP A 575 -11.44 -17.90 20.50
CA ASP A 575 -11.83 -16.84 19.56
C ASP A 575 -11.27 -17.11 18.16
N PHE A 576 -10.01 -17.50 18.08
CA PHE A 576 -9.40 -17.78 16.79
C PHE A 576 -9.99 -19.02 16.10
N LYS A 577 -10.35 -20.05 16.85
CA LYS A 577 -11.07 -21.22 16.31
C LYS A 577 -12.41 -20.85 15.71
N GLU A 578 -13.17 -20.00 16.39
CA GLU A 578 -14.45 -19.50 15.85
C GLU A 578 -14.21 -18.65 14.59
N ARG A 579 -13.19 -17.78 14.60
CA ARG A 579 -12.82 -17.01 13.40
C ARG A 579 -12.46 -17.92 12.23
N LEU A 580 -11.69 -18.98 12.44
CA LEU A 580 -11.35 -19.95 11.40
C LEU A 580 -12.58 -20.69 10.82
N LYS A 581 -13.60 -20.97 11.65
CA LYS A 581 -14.86 -21.55 11.16
C LYS A 581 -15.61 -20.58 10.25
N VAL A 582 -15.70 -19.31 10.66
CA VAL A 582 -16.32 -18.26 9.85
C VAL A 582 -15.60 -18.10 8.52
N LEU A 583 -14.27 -18.02 8.55
CA LEU A 583 -13.46 -17.89 7.34
C LEU A 583 -13.61 -19.09 6.41
N GLU A 584 -13.66 -20.31 6.95
CA GLU A 584 -13.89 -21.52 6.15
C GLU A 584 -15.26 -21.49 5.50
N SER A 585 -16.32 -21.18 6.26
CA SER A 585 -17.68 -21.09 5.73
C SER A 585 -17.79 -20.03 4.63
N ASN A 586 -17.22 -18.86 4.85
CA ASN A 586 -17.20 -17.77 3.85
C ASN A 586 -16.45 -18.19 2.59
N PHE A 587 -15.32 -18.85 2.77
CA PHE A 587 -14.50 -19.34 1.66
C PHE A 587 -15.21 -20.45 0.87
N ASP A 588 -15.83 -21.41 1.56
CA ASP A 588 -16.58 -22.48 0.92
C ASP A 588 -17.84 -21.95 0.20
N ASN A 589 -18.55 -21.00 0.80
CA ASN A 589 -19.68 -20.32 0.17
C ASN A 589 -19.23 -19.50 -1.05
N TRP A 590 -18.08 -18.87 -0.96
CA TRP A 590 -17.49 -18.14 -2.03
C TRP A 590 -17.07 -19.05 -3.20
N LEU A 591 -16.47 -20.23 -2.91
CA LEU A 591 -16.16 -21.25 -3.92
C LEU A 591 -17.39 -21.90 -4.52
N LYS A 592 -18.51 -21.97 -3.75
CA LYS A 592 -19.76 -22.59 -4.16
C LYS A 592 -20.78 -21.61 -4.74
N LYS A 593 -20.45 -20.34 -4.90
CA LYS A 593 -21.38 -19.30 -5.37
C LYS A 593 -22.09 -19.64 -6.68
N ASP A 594 -21.94 -20.86 -7.16
CA ASP A 594 -22.37 -21.25 -8.49
C ASP A 594 -22.94 -22.66 -8.63
N GLU A 595 -23.44 -23.26 -7.57
CA GLU A 595 -24.28 -24.45 -7.69
C GLU A 595 -25.79 -24.14 -7.67
N CYS A 596 -26.18 -22.85 -7.72
CA CYS A 596 -27.59 -22.42 -7.80
C CYS A 596 -27.91 -21.74 -9.11
#